data_3f7eba7608ca5177646739f64e9c7c91
#
_entry.id   3f7eba7608ca5177646739f64e9c7c91
#
_cell.length_a   1.000
_cell.length_b   1.000
_cell.length_c   1.000
_cell.angle_alpha   90.00
_cell.angle_beta   90.00
_cell.angle_gamma   90.00
#
_symmetry.space_group_name_H-M   'P 1'
#
loop_
_entity.id
_entity.type
_entity.pdbx_description
1 polymer ?
#
loop_
_entity_poly.entity_id
_entity_poly.type
_entity_poly.pdbx_seq_one_letter_code
_entity_poly.pdbx_strand_id
1 'polypeptide(L)'
;MMQIANVQVAVLVGVFVSGAFGDLVKGGVSSDGLCTYTFRDVCVSQRMSDVTELRAVVNSLQAQLTLVNKVVAAVPDLRKALKQLNGKVDKITDHDTQPSSAGGAVYIRWGRKICPQNGAELLYWGVAAGAHYSHSGGGSNYLCLPRDPEWGKTMAGFQSGGYLYGAEYEIYPNDPFSKTNAHSLLDNDVPCAVCHVASRSLKLMIPAKLSCPPKWTKEYSGYLMAAHHSHAGRTTYVCMDNAPEVTQKGAPNKNGVLFYNTEAACGALPCPNYVDGWEITCVVCSK
;
A
#
# COMPACT_ATOMS: atom_id res chain seq x y z
N MET A 1 -0.16 -20.67 30.22
CA MET A 1 -1.28 -21.15 31.10
C MET A 1 -1.96 -19.94 31.69
N MET A 2 -3.08 -19.56 31.14
CA MET A 2 -3.91 -18.51 31.73
C MET A 2 -5.35 -19.05 31.72
N GLN A 3 -5.84 -19.39 32.91
CA GLN A 3 -7.20 -19.83 33.14
C GLN A 3 -8.14 -18.65 32.90
N ILE A 4 -9.06 -18.82 31.98
CA ILE A 4 -10.20 -17.89 31.80
C ILE A 4 -11.27 -18.40 32.72
N ALA A 5 -11.53 -17.63 33.79
CA ALA A 5 -12.61 -17.87 34.73
C ALA A 5 -13.96 -17.67 34.02
N ASN A 6 -14.84 -18.65 34.18
CA ASN A 6 -16.22 -18.57 33.81
C ASN A 6 -16.95 -17.56 34.72
N VAL A 7 -17.32 -16.42 34.18
CA VAL A 7 -18.25 -15.50 34.84
C VAL A 7 -19.66 -15.85 34.35
N GLN A 8 -20.36 -16.66 35.11
CA GLN A 8 -21.81 -16.78 35.01
C GLN A 8 -22.44 -15.57 35.67
N VAL A 9 -22.97 -14.66 34.91
CA VAL A 9 -23.85 -13.60 35.41
C VAL A 9 -25.26 -14.19 35.45
N ALA A 10 -25.65 -14.62 36.61
CA ALA A 10 -27.04 -14.97 36.90
C ALA A 10 -27.83 -13.66 37.16
N VAL A 11 -28.63 -13.25 36.19
CA VAL A 11 -29.60 -12.17 36.40
C VAL A 11 -30.84 -12.80 37.04
N LEU A 12 -30.92 -12.69 38.34
CA LEU A 12 -32.14 -13.00 39.10
C LEU A 12 -33.11 -11.82 38.94
N VAL A 13 -34.06 -11.97 38.02
CA VAL A 13 -35.28 -11.12 38.01
C VAL A 13 -36.29 -11.77 38.94
N GLY A 14 -36.24 -11.40 40.19
CA GLY A 14 -37.27 -11.75 41.18
C GLY A 14 -38.51 -10.89 40.97
N VAL A 15 -39.50 -11.43 40.31
CA VAL A 15 -40.83 -10.84 40.32
C VAL A 15 -41.54 -11.26 41.61
N PHE A 16 -41.54 -10.39 42.62
CA PHE A 16 -42.42 -10.52 43.75
C PHE A 16 -43.79 -9.92 43.40
N VAL A 17 -44.77 -10.79 43.17
CA VAL A 17 -46.18 -10.44 43.22
C VAL A 17 -46.70 -10.99 44.56
N SER A 18 -46.86 -10.14 45.52
CA SER A 18 -47.72 -10.46 46.65
C SER A 18 -48.66 -9.30 46.83
N GLY A 19 -49.92 -9.68 46.68
CA GLY A 19 -51.08 -8.79 46.90
C GLY A 19 -51.34 -8.50 48.36
N ALA A 20 -51.79 -7.30 48.62
CA ALA A 20 -52.66 -6.98 49.72
C ALA A 20 -53.55 -5.81 49.30
N PHE A 21 -54.83 -6.07 49.37
CA PHE A 21 -55.93 -5.15 49.19
C PHE A 21 -55.95 -4.07 50.31
N GLY A 22 -56.34 -2.88 49.94
CA GLY A 22 -56.69 -1.84 50.89
C GLY A 22 -56.86 -0.46 50.28
N ASP A 23 -58.06 -0.13 50.02
CA ASP A 23 -58.68 1.19 49.94
C ASP A 23 -58.28 2.26 48.95
N LEU A 24 -59.28 2.53 48.13
CA LEU A 24 -59.45 3.64 47.20
C LEU A 24 -59.29 5.01 47.88
N VAL A 25 -58.52 5.87 47.26
CA VAL A 25 -58.79 7.30 47.31
C VAL A 25 -58.78 7.82 45.86
N LYS A 26 -59.93 8.38 45.48
CA LYS A 26 -60.16 9.03 44.20
C LYS A 26 -59.34 10.35 44.12
N GLY A 27 -58.35 10.42 43.30
CA GLY A 27 -57.71 11.65 42.91
C GLY A 27 -58.09 12.02 41.44
N GLY A 28 -58.61 13.17 41.21
CA GLY A 28 -58.98 13.68 39.87
C GLY A 28 -57.78 14.15 39.11
N VAL A 29 -57.80 13.92 37.81
CA VAL A 29 -56.78 14.49 36.86
C VAL A 29 -57.27 15.90 36.50
N SER A 30 -56.44 16.90 36.77
CA SER A 30 -56.64 18.27 36.31
C SER A 30 -56.32 18.37 34.80
N SER A 31 -57.01 19.28 34.10
CA SER A 31 -56.90 19.49 32.65
C SER A 31 -55.52 19.92 32.15
N ASP A 32 -54.54 20.12 33.03
CA ASP A 32 -53.19 20.62 32.72
C ASP A 32 -52.10 19.61 32.90
N GLY A 33 -52.42 18.32 33.07
CA GLY A 33 -51.44 17.26 33.12
C GLY A 33 -50.51 17.24 34.37
N LEU A 34 -50.79 18.08 35.38
CA LEU A 34 -50.01 18.15 36.60
C LEU A 34 -50.65 17.26 37.67
N CYS A 35 -49.96 16.24 38.12
CA CYS A 35 -50.38 15.41 39.26
C CYS A 35 -50.12 16.16 40.57
N THR A 36 -51.18 16.50 41.32
CA THR A 36 -51.08 16.96 42.71
C THR A 36 -51.11 15.80 43.68
N TYR A 37 -50.14 15.75 44.47
CA TYR A 37 -49.66 14.84 45.48
C TYR A 37 -50.66 13.90 46.24
N THR A 38 -50.31 12.61 46.27
CA THR A 38 -50.06 11.85 47.48
C THR A 38 -49.06 10.73 47.21
N PHE A 39 -48.32 10.33 48.19
CA PHE A 39 -47.10 9.52 48.17
C PHE A 39 -47.23 8.10 47.55
N ARG A 40 -48.32 7.75 46.92
CA ARG A 40 -48.60 6.49 46.22
C ARG A 40 -48.87 6.62 44.73
N ASP A 41 -49.09 7.83 44.22
CA ASP A 41 -49.34 8.09 42.81
C ASP A 41 -48.14 8.72 42.12
N VAL A 42 -46.98 8.15 42.33
CA VAL A 42 -45.89 8.36 41.37
C VAL A 42 -46.39 7.76 40.07
N CYS A 43 -46.75 8.62 39.18
CA CYS A 43 -47.50 8.41 37.97
C CYS A 43 -47.28 7.04 37.37
N VAL A 44 -48.28 6.19 37.32
CA VAL A 44 -48.27 4.91 36.63
C VAL A 44 -47.84 5.09 35.18
N SER A 45 -48.13 6.27 34.58
CA SER A 45 -47.67 6.65 33.25
C SER A 45 -46.15 6.81 33.17
N GLN A 46 -45.50 7.44 34.16
CA GLN A 46 -44.04 7.63 34.15
C GLN A 46 -43.32 6.32 34.43
N ARG A 47 -43.83 5.48 35.34
CA ARG A 47 -43.32 4.12 35.54
C ARG A 47 -43.56 3.20 34.34
N MET A 48 -44.65 3.36 33.60
CA MET A 48 -44.85 2.62 32.35
C MET A 48 -43.93 3.08 31.25
N SER A 49 -43.60 4.37 31.16
CA SER A 49 -42.58 4.91 30.24
C SER A 49 -41.21 4.32 30.57
N ASP A 50 -40.79 4.37 31.83
CA ASP A 50 -39.50 3.85 32.28
C ASP A 50 -39.39 2.32 32.06
N VAL A 51 -40.44 1.57 32.24
CA VAL A 51 -40.50 0.12 31.97
C VAL A 51 -40.44 -0.14 30.46
N THR A 52 -41.03 0.72 29.65
CA THR A 52 -41.01 0.57 28.19
C THR A 52 -39.60 0.88 27.64
N GLU A 53 -38.97 1.90 28.17
CA GLU A 53 -37.58 2.27 27.85
C GLU A 53 -36.60 1.15 28.28
N LEU A 54 -36.74 0.64 29.51
CA LEU A 54 -35.95 -0.49 29.98
C LEU A 54 -36.17 -1.76 29.15
N ARG A 55 -37.38 -2.02 28.68
CA ARG A 55 -37.63 -3.14 27.74
C ARG A 55 -36.95 -2.94 26.42
N ALA A 56 -36.94 -1.73 25.87
CA ALA A 56 -36.25 -1.42 24.64
C ALA A 56 -34.73 -1.64 24.77
N VAL A 57 -34.15 -1.21 25.90
CA VAL A 57 -32.72 -1.44 26.20
C VAL A 57 -32.41 -2.93 26.34
N VAL A 58 -33.24 -3.69 27.07
CA VAL A 58 -33.10 -5.15 27.24
C VAL A 58 -33.18 -5.87 25.90
N ASN A 59 -34.11 -5.50 25.04
CA ASN A 59 -34.25 -6.10 23.70
C ASN A 59 -33.04 -5.77 22.83
N SER A 60 -32.51 -4.55 22.92
CA SER A 60 -31.28 -4.14 22.22
C SER A 60 -30.06 -4.95 22.71
N LEU A 61 -29.91 -5.11 24.02
CA LEU A 61 -28.83 -5.92 24.61
C LEU A 61 -28.94 -7.39 24.23
N GLN A 62 -30.16 -7.94 24.18
CA GLN A 62 -30.38 -9.32 23.73
C GLN A 62 -30.02 -9.52 22.26
N ALA A 63 -30.33 -8.54 21.39
CA ALA A 63 -29.93 -8.56 19.99
C ALA A 63 -28.39 -8.51 19.83
N GLN A 64 -27.71 -7.64 20.59
CA GLN A 64 -26.26 -7.58 20.61
C GLN A 64 -25.62 -8.87 21.13
N LEU A 65 -26.16 -9.45 22.21
CA LEU A 65 -25.70 -10.72 22.75
C LEU A 65 -25.85 -11.87 21.72
N THR A 66 -26.96 -11.87 20.98
CA THR A 66 -27.15 -12.84 19.89
C THR A 66 -26.11 -12.69 18.78
N LEU A 67 -25.73 -11.46 18.43
CA LEU A 67 -24.68 -11.17 17.44
C LEU A 67 -23.32 -11.64 17.96
N VAL A 68 -23.00 -11.33 19.21
CA VAL A 68 -21.73 -11.77 19.85
C VAL A 68 -21.64 -13.30 19.86
N ASN A 69 -22.74 -13.99 20.25
CA ASN A 69 -22.77 -15.45 20.25
C ASN A 69 -22.55 -16.05 18.84
N LYS A 70 -23.09 -15.44 17.79
CA LYS A 70 -22.82 -15.86 16.41
C LYS A 70 -21.33 -15.71 16.04
N VAL A 71 -20.70 -14.59 16.43
CA VAL A 71 -19.27 -14.36 16.21
C VAL A 71 -18.43 -15.37 16.99
N VAL A 72 -18.77 -15.62 18.27
CA VAL A 72 -18.06 -16.60 19.10
C VAL A 72 -18.20 -18.02 18.53
N ALA A 73 -19.36 -18.37 18.00
CA ALA A 73 -19.58 -19.68 17.36
C ALA A 73 -18.73 -19.87 16.08
N ALA A 74 -18.36 -18.81 15.37
CA ALA A 74 -17.53 -18.88 14.19
C ALA A 74 -16.01 -18.97 14.50
N VAL A 75 -15.58 -18.67 15.73
CA VAL A 75 -14.16 -18.68 16.12
C VAL A 75 -13.48 -20.06 15.94
N PRO A 76 -14.11 -21.20 16.29
CA PRO A 76 -13.51 -22.51 16.08
C PRO A 76 -13.19 -22.80 14.61
N ASP A 77 -14.11 -22.42 13.70
CA ASP A 77 -13.93 -22.62 12.26
C ASP A 77 -12.82 -21.75 11.70
N LEU A 78 -12.72 -20.50 12.14
CA LEU A 78 -11.62 -19.60 11.79
C LEU A 78 -10.28 -20.13 12.31
N ARG A 79 -10.22 -20.69 13.51
CA ARG A 79 -9.01 -21.33 14.05
C ARG A 79 -8.61 -22.56 13.24
N LYS A 80 -9.58 -23.35 12.78
CA LYS A 80 -9.35 -24.50 11.92
C LYS A 80 -8.80 -24.07 10.55
N ALA A 81 -9.42 -23.05 9.96
CA ALA A 81 -8.95 -22.47 8.71
C ALA A 81 -7.54 -21.89 8.83
N LEU A 82 -7.23 -21.19 9.92
CA LEU A 82 -5.90 -20.67 10.20
C LEU A 82 -4.85 -21.76 10.34
N LYS A 83 -5.17 -22.86 11.05
CA LYS A 83 -4.27 -24.02 11.13
C LYS A 83 -4.01 -24.67 9.79
N GLN A 84 -5.06 -24.76 8.93
CA GLN A 84 -4.89 -25.29 7.58
C GLN A 84 -4.05 -24.36 6.70
N LEU A 85 -4.20 -23.03 6.85
CA LEU A 85 -3.39 -22.05 6.15
C LEU A 85 -1.93 -22.13 6.60
N ASN A 86 -1.66 -22.17 7.91
CA ASN A 86 -0.31 -22.30 8.43
C ASN A 86 0.34 -23.61 7.93
N GLY A 87 -0.35 -24.74 7.94
CA GLY A 87 0.19 -25.98 7.39
C GLY A 87 0.38 -25.96 5.87
N LYS A 88 -0.28 -25.07 5.13
CA LYS A 88 0.05 -24.82 3.71
C LYS A 88 1.27 -23.90 3.57
N VAL A 89 1.40 -22.92 4.44
CA VAL A 89 2.56 -22.01 4.49
C VAL A 89 3.82 -22.84 4.86
N ASP A 90 3.76 -23.71 5.88
CA ASP A 90 4.88 -24.58 6.27
C ASP A 90 5.33 -25.47 5.10
N LYS A 91 4.40 -26.02 4.32
CA LYS A 91 4.71 -26.80 3.11
C LYS A 91 5.33 -25.97 1.98
N ILE A 92 5.05 -24.69 1.91
CA ILE A 92 5.66 -23.76 0.93
C ILE A 92 7.07 -23.40 1.40
N THR A 93 7.28 -23.20 2.70
CA THR A 93 8.60 -22.90 3.28
C THR A 93 9.54 -24.11 3.25
N ASP A 94 9.03 -25.33 3.43
CA ASP A 94 9.84 -26.55 3.30
C ASP A 94 10.29 -26.85 1.86
N HIS A 95 9.58 -26.33 0.85
CA HIS A 95 10.01 -26.42 -0.55
C HIS A 95 11.13 -25.41 -0.91
N ASP A 96 11.30 -24.36 -0.09
CA ASP A 96 12.31 -23.32 -0.30
C ASP A 96 13.68 -23.66 0.35
N THR A 97 13.80 -24.79 1.07
CA THR A 97 15.03 -25.20 1.73
C THR A 97 15.95 -26.11 0.89
N GLN A 98 15.65 -26.31 -0.40
CA GLN A 98 16.69 -26.84 -1.28
C GLN A 98 17.54 -25.66 -1.78
N PRO A 99 18.86 -25.66 -1.52
CA PRO A 99 19.72 -24.70 -2.17
C PRO A 99 19.78 -25.04 -3.66
N SER A 100 18.88 -24.41 -4.44
CA SER A 100 19.05 -24.36 -5.88
C SER A 100 20.29 -23.53 -6.12
N SER A 101 21.38 -24.15 -6.50
CA SER A 101 22.63 -23.51 -6.94
C SER A 101 22.48 -22.74 -8.27
N ALA A 102 21.28 -22.40 -8.66
CA ALA A 102 21.00 -21.54 -9.79
C ALA A 102 20.93 -20.11 -9.28
N GLY A 103 21.97 -19.33 -9.55
CA GLY A 103 22.00 -17.90 -9.27
C GLY A 103 20.79 -17.21 -9.88
N GLY A 104 20.03 -16.47 -9.06
CA GLY A 104 18.87 -15.70 -9.49
C GLY A 104 19.28 -14.45 -10.27
N ALA A 105 18.32 -13.79 -10.94
CA ALA A 105 18.51 -12.49 -11.55
C ALA A 105 18.17 -11.36 -10.59
N VAL A 106 18.94 -10.28 -10.63
CA VAL A 106 18.67 -9.04 -9.93
C VAL A 106 18.38 -7.94 -10.96
N TYR A 107 17.33 -7.15 -10.71
CA TYR A 107 17.01 -6.01 -11.54
C TYR A 107 16.48 -4.84 -10.71
N ILE A 108 16.51 -3.64 -11.28
CA ILE A 108 15.93 -2.45 -10.68
C ILE A 108 14.59 -2.16 -11.37
N ARG A 109 13.57 -1.97 -10.58
CA ARG A 109 12.28 -1.44 -11.01
C ARG A 109 12.25 0.06 -10.73
N TRP A 110 12.37 0.84 -11.77
CA TRP A 110 12.36 2.30 -11.69
C TRP A 110 10.92 2.82 -11.58
N GLY A 111 10.71 3.83 -10.75
CA GLY A 111 9.42 4.44 -10.52
C GLY A 111 8.54 3.73 -9.50
N ARG A 112 8.99 2.63 -8.87
CA ARG A 112 8.18 1.86 -7.91
C ARG A 112 8.98 1.53 -6.66
N LYS A 113 8.25 1.39 -5.53
CA LYS A 113 8.84 1.01 -4.22
C LYS A 113 8.73 -0.48 -3.93
N ILE A 114 8.02 -1.23 -4.76
CA ILE A 114 7.76 -2.66 -4.60
C ILE A 114 8.12 -3.44 -5.86
N CYS A 115 8.45 -4.70 -5.69
CA CYS A 115 8.64 -5.64 -6.80
C CYS A 115 7.30 -6.18 -7.31
N PRO A 116 7.25 -6.70 -8.55
CA PRO A 116 6.06 -7.38 -9.06
C PRO A 116 5.74 -8.65 -8.24
N GLN A 117 4.45 -8.99 -8.14
CA GLN A 117 4.00 -10.20 -7.43
C GLN A 117 4.05 -11.46 -8.34
N ASN A 118 5.17 -11.68 -8.99
CA ASN A 118 5.40 -12.80 -9.92
C ASN A 118 6.56 -13.71 -9.48
N GLY A 119 6.83 -13.76 -8.19
CA GLY A 119 7.95 -14.47 -7.59
C GLY A 119 9.23 -13.65 -7.49
N ALA A 120 9.11 -12.31 -7.60
CA ALA A 120 10.21 -11.40 -7.33
C ALA A 120 10.19 -10.95 -5.85
N GLU A 121 11.34 -11.06 -5.20
CA GLU A 121 11.60 -10.62 -3.83
C GLU A 121 12.15 -9.20 -3.82
N LEU A 122 11.70 -8.36 -2.89
CA LEU A 122 12.25 -7.03 -2.69
C LEU A 122 13.50 -7.12 -1.80
N LEU A 123 14.67 -6.79 -2.35
CA LEU A 123 15.90 -6.67 -1.56
C LEU A 123 15.91 -5.36 -0.78
N TYR A 124 15.65 -4.26 -1.47
CA TYR A 124 15.43 -2.94 -0.86
C TYR A 124 14.73 -2.02 -1.84
N TRP A 125 14.11 -0.97 -1.32
CA TRP A 125 13.66 0.17 -2.11
C TRP A 125 14.37 1.44 -1.67
N GLY A 126 14.45 2.40 -2.58
CA GLY A 126 15.17 3.62 -2.35
C GLY A 126 14.79 4.73 -3.29
N VAL A 127 15.73 5.62 -3.51
CA VAL A 127 15.59 6.76 -4.42
C VAL A 127 16.57 6.64 -5.59
N ALA A 128 16.10 7.00 -6.76
CA ALA A 128 16.96 7.08 -7.93
C ALA A 128 17.93 8.25 -7.78
N ALA A 129 19.16 8.08 -8.28
CA ALA A 129 20.19 9.09 -8.20
C ALA A 129 21.16 8.98 -9.40
N GLY A 130 21.95 10.02 -9.64
CA GLY A 130 22.96 10.06 -10.68
C GLY A 130 23.77 11.35 -10.66
N ALA A 131 24.54 11.61 -11.71
CA ALA A 131 25.26 12.86 -11.87
C ALA A 131 24.29 14.00 -12.21
N HIS A 132 24.63 15.22 -11.82
CA HIS A 132 23.82 16.41 -12.12
C HIS A 132 23.70 16.61 -13.65
N TYR A 133 22.52 16.99 -14.13
CA TYR A 133 22.20 17.12 -15.55
C TYR A 133 23.12 18.08 -16.31
N SER A 134 23.64 19.11 -15.63
CA SER A 134 24.52 20.13 -16.25
C SER A 134 26.02 19.80 -16.14
N HIS A 135 26.39 18.71 -15.44
CA HIS A 135 27.80 18.34 -15.32
C HIS A 135 28.24 17.47 -16.51
N SER A 136 29.33 17.83 -17.14
CA SER A 136 29.89 17.08 -18.26
C SER A 136 30.67 15.83 -17.85
N GLY A 137 30.98 15.70 -16.55
CA GLY A 137 31.70 14.58 -15.97
C GLY A 137 30.84 13.84 -14.92
N GLY A 138 31.43 12.83 -14.27
CA GLY A 138 30.77 11.98 -13.31
C GLY A 138 30.32 10.65 -13.89
N GLY A 139 29.52 9.90 -13.12
CA GLY A 139 28.93 8.63 -13.59
C GLY A 139 27.75 8.85 -14.51
N SER A 140 27.61 8.02 -15.55
CA SER A 140 26.48 8.08 -16.49
C SER A 140 25.31 7.14 -16.11
N ASN A 141 25.46 6.32 -15.08
CA ASN A 141 24.43 5.39 -14.66
C ASN A 141 23.45 6.05 -13.69
N TYR A 142 22.17 5.68 -13.79
CA TYR A 142 21.27 5.84 -12.66
C TYR A 142 21.57 4.78 -11.62
N LEU A 143 21.47 5.15 -10.35
CA LEU A 143 21.66 4.28 -9.19
C LEU A 143 20.37 4.26 -8.37
N CYS A 144 20.03 3.11 -7.82
CA CYS A 144 18.97 3.00 -6.81
C CYS A 144 19.64 3.03 -5.43
N LEU A 145 19.56 4.16 -4.73
CA LEU A 145 20.19 4.35 -3.43
C LEU A 145 19.29 3.84 -2.32
N PRO A 146 19.78 3.03 -1.37
CA PRO A 146 19.03 2.64 -0.18
C PRO A 146 18.71 3.87 0.68
N ARG A 147 17.68 3.76 1.51
CA ARG A 147 17.25 4.84 2.40
C ARG A 147 18.06 4.95 3.68
N ASP A 148 18.82 3.95 3.98
CA ASP A 148 19.66 3.75 5.17
C ASP A 148 21.13 3.57 4.79
N PRO A 149 21.78 4.65 4.31
CA PRO A 149 23.17 4.55 3.86
C PRO A 149 24.11 4.28 5.04
N GLU A 150 25.10 3.43 4.80
CA GLU A 150 26.20 3.20 5.72
C GLU A 150 27.42 4.04 5.31
N TRP A 151 28.06 4.66 6.30
CA TRP A 151 29.18 5.55 6.07
C TRP A 151 30.49 4.95 6.60
N GLY A 152 31.50 4.93 5.76
CA GLY A 152 32.88 4.63 6.19
C GLY A 152 33.57 5.86 6.76
N LYS A 153 34.90 5.94 6.55
CA LYS A 153 35.66 7.14 6.90
C LYS A 153 35.24 8.29 6.00
N THR A 154 34.81 9.39 6.59
CA THR A 154 34.33 10.58 5.88
C THR A 154 35.23 11.78 6.09
N MET A 155 35.17 12.75 5.17
CA MET A 155 35.73 14.09 5.29
C MET A 155 34.61 15.11 5.12
N ALA A 156 34.64 16.18 5.91
CA ALA A 156 33.61 17.21 5.83
C ALA A 156 33.72 18.02 4.54
N GLY A 157 32.58 18.43 3.98
CA GLY A 157 32.48 19.25 2.77
C GLY A 157 32.77 18.49 1.47
N PHE A 158 32.67 19.18 0.35
CA PHE A 158 32.97 18.64 -0.97
C PHE A 158 34.48 18.58 -1.24
N GLN A 159 34.96 17.47 -1.81
CA GLN A 159 36.38 17.23 -2.09
C GLN A 159 36.71 17.35 -3.58
N SER A 160 35.92 18.07 -4.37
CA SER A 160 36.13 18.27 -5.81
C SER A 160 36.20 16.96 -6.64
N GLY A 161 35.42 15.97 -6.24
CA GLY A 161 35.32 14.67 -6.92
C GLY A 161 34.07 14.54 -7.79
N GLY A 162 33.64 13.31 -8.03
CA GLY A 162 32.33 13.02 -8.62
C GLY A 162 31.25 13.25 -7.59
N TYR A 163 30.14 13.86 -7.99
CA TYR A 163 29.01 14.13 -7.13
C TYR A 163 27.81 13.28 -7.52
N LEU A 164 26.99 12.91 -6.53
CA LEU A 164 25.78 12.13 -6.72
C LEU A 164 24.58 12.96 -6.24
N TYR A 165 23.57 13.08 -7.09
CA TYR A 165 22.35 13.85 -6.85
C TYR A 165 21.14 12.93 -6.91
N GLY A 166 20.04 13.28 -6.23
CA GLY A 166 18.75 12.65 -6.41
C GLY A 166 18.20 12.84 -7.82
N ALA A 167 17.23 12.04 -8.19
CA ALA A 167 16.62 12.08 -9.52
C ALA A 167 15.18 12.60 -9.45
N GLU A 168 14.80 13.44 -10.42
CA GLU A 168 13.45 13.97 -10.58
C GLU A 168 12.86 13.59 -11.94
N TYR A 169 11.51 13.51 -12.00
CA TYR A 169 10.77 13.35 -13.25
C TYR A 169 10.64 14.68 -13.98
N GLU A 170 10.90 14.66 -15.29
CA GLU A 170 10.75 15.81 -16.20
C GLU A 170 9.90 15.38 -17.41
N ILE A 171 8.60 15.20 -17.20
CA ILE A 171 7.69 14.58 -18.18
C ILE A 171 6.53 15.49 -18.63
N TYR A 172 6.47 16.72 -18.19
CA TYR A 172 5.45 17.67 -18.64
C TYR A 172 5.89 18.40 -19.91
N PRO A 173 5.01 18.66 -20.89
CA PRO A 173 3.57 18.33 -20.93
C PRO A 173 3.25 16.91 -21.43
N ASN A 174 4.23 16.12 -21.84
CA ASN A 174 4.06 14.84 -22.54
C ASN A 174 4.13 13.68 -21.55
N ASP A 175 3.03 13.40 -20.84
CA ASP A 175 2.93 12.27 -19.94
C ASP A 175 2.37 11.03 -20.66
N PRO A 176 3.19 10.00 -20.94
CA PRO A 176 2.73 8.78 -21.55
C PRO A 176 2.14 7.79 -20.53
N PHE A 177 2.21 8.07 -19.24
CA PHE A 177 1.81 7.15 -18.18
C PHE A 177 0.30 7.14 -17.95
N SER A 178 -0.36 6.04 -18.22
CA SER A 178 -1.82 5.90 -18.28
C SER A 178 -2.56 6.05 -16.94
N LYS A 179 -1.85 6.10 -15.81
CA LYS A 179 -2.46 6.12 -14.47
C LYS A 179 -2.01 7.30 -13.61
N THR A 180 -1.31 8.23 -14.19
CA THR A 180 -0.78 9.40 -13.48
C THR A 180 -1.27 10.67 -14.16
N ASN A 181 -1.29 11.74 -13.39
CA ASN A 181 -1.37 13.09 -13.93
C ASN A 181 0.06 13.61 -14.05
N ALA A 182 0.49 14.07 -15.21
CA ALA A 182 1.84 14.60 -15.46
C ALA A 182 2.28 15.61 -14.41
N HIS A 183 1.35 16.49 -13.99
CA HIS A 183 1.61 17.45 -12.91
C HIS A 183 1.90 16.79 -11.56
N SER A 184 1.41 15.60 -11.30
CA SER A 184 1.67 14.90 -10.04
C SER A 184 3.04 14.23 -9.98
N LEU A 185 3.69 14.03 -11.12
CA LEU A 185 5.02 13.45 -11.22
C LEU A 185 6.10 14.50 -11.42
N LEU A 186 5.80 15.57 -12.18
CA LEU A 186 6.76 16.63 -12.50
C LEU A 186 7.49 17.14 -11.24
N ASP A 187 8.80 17.33 -11.34
CA ASP A 187 9.67 17.81 -10.27
C ASP A 187 9.68 16.95 -9.00
N ASN A 188 9.12 15.74 -9.04
CA ASN A 188 9.12 14.85 -7.88
C ASN A 188 10.21 13.79 -7.95
N ASP A 189 10.73 13.45 -6.77
CA ASP A 189 11.77 12.44 -6.60
C ASP A 189 11.29 11.05 -7.05
N VAL A 190 12.15 10.36 -7.80
CA VAL A 190 11.88 9.06 -8.40
C VAL A 190 12.23 7.93 -7.44
N PRO A 191 11.26 7.09 -7.01
CA PRO A 191 11.57 5.89 -6.25
C PRO A 191 12.11 4.77 -7.14
N CYS A 192 12.77 3.80 -6.51
CA CYS A 192 13.22 2.57 -7.16
C CYS A 192 13.15 1.38 -6.20
N ALA A 193 13.02 0.19 -6.75
CA ALA A 193 13.07 -1.07 -6.01
C ALA A 193 14.10 -2.00 -6.65
N VAL A 194 14.96 -2.59 -5.84
CA VAL A 194 15.89 -3.65 -6.26
C VAL A 194 15.25 -4.98 -5.97
N CYS A 195 15.04 -5.77 -7.03
CA CYS A 195 14.27 -7.00 -7.02
C CYS A 195 15.16 -8.18 -7.37
N HIS A 196 15.01 -9.27 -6.62
CA HIS A 196 15.67 -10.54 -6.86
C HIS A 196 14.66 -11.60 -7.27
N VAL A 197 15.02 -12.43 -8.24
CA VAL A 197 14.21 -13.56 -8.72
C VAL A 197 15.05 -14.82 -8.64
N ALA A 198 14.86 -15.63 -7.61
CA ALA A 198 15.68 -16.80 -7.34
C ALA A 198 15.58 -17.91 -8.43
N SER A 199 14.41 -18.04 -9.07
CA SER A 199 14.14 -19.10 -10.04
C SER A 199 14.49 -18.74 -11.49
N ARG A 200 14.95 -17.53 -11.76
CA ARG A 200 15.28 -17.02 -13.11
C ARG A 200 16.62 -16.32 -13.07
N SER A 201 17.58 -16.81 -13.86
CA SER A 201 18.98 -16.40 -13.79
C SER A 201 19.36 -15.30 -14.80
N LEU A 202 18.50 -15.03 -15.77
CA LEU A 202 18.75 -14.06 -16.83
C LEU A 202 17.80 -12.87 -16.69
N LYS A 203 18.33 -11.67 -16.97
CA LYS A 203 17.57 -10.43 -17.05
C LYS A 203 17.82 -9.75 -18.40
N LEU A 204 16.75 -9.23 -19.01
CA LEU A 204 16.82 -8.49 -20.27
C LEU A 204 15.85 -7.31 -20.25
N MET A 205 16.33 -6.12 -20.56
CA MET A 205 15.48 -4.97 -20.89
C MET A 205 15.39 -4.85 -22.40
N ILE A 206 14.19 -4.80 -22.95
CA ILE A 206 13.95 -4.69 -24.38
C ILE A 206 13.25 -3.36 -24.66
N PRO A 207 13.94 -2.42 -25.34
CA PRO A 207 13.31 -1.17 -25.77
C PRO A 207 12.35 -1.42 -26.93
N ALA A 208 11.40 -0.51 -27.10
CA ALA A 208 10.35 -0.54 -28.13
C ALA A 208 9.46 -1.81 -28.09
N LYS A 209 9.35 -2.42 -26.92
CA LYS A 209 8.48 -3.59 -26.70
C LYS A 209 7.69 -3.45 -25.39
N LEU A 210 6.51 -4.07 -25.36
CA LEU A 210 5.67 -4.22 -24.16
C LEU A 210 5.49 -5.67 -23.73
N SER A 211 6.01 -6.61 -24.51
CA SER A 211 5.95 -8.05 -24.27
C SER A 211 7.32 -8.69 -24.32
N CYS A 212 7.51 -9.72 -23.52
CA CYS A 212 8.73 -10.51 -23.52
C CYS A 212 8.70 -11.59 -24.62
N PRO A 213 9.89 -12.09 -25.02
CA PRO A 213 9.97 -13.26 -25.90
C PRO A 213 9.28 -14.48 -25.28
N PRO A 214 8.91 -15.50 -26.11
CA PRO A 214 8.35 -16.74 -25.61
C PRO A 214 9.24 -17.38 -24.52
N LYS A 215 8.59 -17.88 -23.45
CA LYS A 215 9.26 -18.51 -22.30
C LYS A 215 10.05 -17.56 -21.40
N TRP A 216 9.93 -16.24 -21.59
CA TRP A 216 10.41 -15.24 -20.65
C TRP A 216 9.26 -14.68 -19.82
N THR A 217 9.50 -14.42 -18.56
CA THR A 217 8.57 -13.79 -17.64
C THR A 217 8.69 -12.27 -17.74
N LYS A 218 7.57 -11.59 -17.92
CA LYS A 218 7.53 -10.14 -17.85
C LYS A 218 7.57 -9.68 -16.39
N GLU A 219 8.61 -8.93 -16.03
CA GLU A 219 8.72 -8.31 -14.73
C GLU A 219 7.87 -7.04 -14.67
N TYR A 220 8.10 -6.11 -15.58
CA TYR A 220 7.29 -4.92 -15.78
C TYR A 220 7.51 -4.35 -17.18
N SER A 221 6.69 -3.38 -17.54
CA SER A 221 6.83 -2.62 -18.78
C SER A 221 6.48 -1.16 -18.55
N GLY A 222 6.89 -0.29 -19.44
CA GLY A 222 6.60 1.12 -19.39
C GLY A 222 7.29 1.87 -20.51
N TYR A 223 7.95 2.97 -20.16
CA TYR A 223 8.60 3.86 -21.13
C TYR A 223 10.09 3.96 -20.89
N LEU A 224 10.84 4.05 -21.99
CA LEU A 224 12.28 4.26 -21.96
C LEU A 224 12.57 5.70 -21.56
N MET A 225 13.41 5.89 -20.56
CA MET A 225 13.77 7.22 -20.07
C MET A 225 15.28 7.39 -19.97
N ALA A 226 15.72 8.62 -20.18
CA ALA A 226 17.12 9.05 -20.09
C ALA A 226 17.20 10.55 -19.80
N ALA A 227 18.40 11.12 -19.78
CA ALA A 227 18.61 12.55 -19.74
C ALA A 227 18.10 13.22 -21.03
N HIS A 228 17.76 14.50 -20.94
CA HIS A 228 17.39 15.32 -22.10
C HIS A 228 18.52 15.40 -23.12
N HIS A 229 18.19 15.44 -24.43
CA HIS A 229 19.18 15.43 -25.52
C HIS A 229 20.19 16.57 -25.48
N SER A 230 19.84 17.71 -24.87
CA SER A 230 20.72 18.88 -24.77
C SER A 230 21.50 18.96 -23.44
N HIS A 231 21.32 18.02 -22.53
CA HIS A 231 22.04 18.04 -21.26
C HIS A 231 23.52 17.67 -21.44
N ALA A 232 24.40 18.35 -20.69
CA ALA A 232 25.82 18.02 -20.68
C ALA A 232 26.07 16.64 -20.03
N GLY A 233 25.33 16.31 -18.97
CA GLY A 233 25.34 15.03 -18.29
C GLY A 233 24.52 13.99 -19.03
N ARG A 234 25.15 12.98 -19.61
CA ARG A 234 24.50 11.86 -20.27
C ARG A 234 24.16 10.79 -19.26
N THR A 235 23.05 10.05 -19.51
CA THR A 235 22.65 8.92 -18.67
C THR A 235 22.45 7.66 -19.50
N THR A 236 22.41 6.51 -18.82
CA THR A 236 21.96 5.26 -19.42
C THR A 236 20.46 5.30 -19.67
N TYR A 237 19.99 4.56 -20.69
CA TYR A 237 18.56 4.33 -20.86
C TYR A 237 18.05 3.33 -19.83
N VAL A 238 16.93 3.65 -19.21
CA VAL A 238 16.25 2.75 -18.26
C VAL A 238 14.78 2.61 -18.60
N CYS A 239 14.18 1.49 -18.18
CA CYS A 239 12.76 1.25 -18.33
C CYS A 239 12.03 1.77 -17.07
N MET A 240 11.28 2.84 -17.20
CA MET A 240 10.41 3.36 -16.16
C MET A 240 9.10 2.57 -16.15
N ASP A 241 8.62 2.17 -14.98
CA ASP A 241 7.34 1.46 -14.85
C ASP A 241 6.17 2.29 -15.40
N ASN A 242 5.19 1.66 -16.03
CA ASN A 242 4.04 2.34 -16.64
C ASN A 242 3.05 2.95 -15.61
N ALA A 243 3.24 2.69 -14.34
CA ALA A 243 2.46 3.26 -13.24
C ALA A 243 3.40 3.82 -12.17
N PRO A 244 4.19 4.85 -12.50
CA PRO A 244 5.24 5.37 -11.63
C PRO A 244 4.63 6.03 -10.37
N GLU A 245 5.37 5.95 -9.29
CA GLU A 245 5.09 6.58 -8.00
C GLU A 245 6.07 7.72 -7.76
N VAL A 246 5.79 8.54 -6.75
CA VAL A 246 6.72 9.55 -6.23
C VAL A 246 7.15 9.18 -4.81
N THR A 247 8.29 9.68 -4.37
CA THR A 247 8.65 9.61 -2.95
C THR A 247 7.80 10.60 -2.15
N GLN A 248 7.49 10.25 -0.90
CA GLN A 248 6.77 11.19 -0.03
C GLN A 248 7.66 12.40 0.26
N LYS A 249 7.15 13.60 0.01
CA LYS A 249 7.84 14.89 0.20
C LYS A 249 9.01 15.13 -0.75
N GLY A 250 8.98 14.60 -1.97
CA GLY A 250 9.80 15.12 -3.05
C GLY A 250 9.56 16.62 -3.12
N ALA A 251 10.57 17.40 -2.80
CA ALA A 251 10.41 18.84 -2.80
C ALA A 251 10.51 19.36 -4.22
N PRO A 252 9.81 20.43 -4.54
CA PRO A 252 9.73 20.92 -5.91
C PRO A 252 11.11 21.31 -6.44
N ASN A 253 11.36 20.91 -7.67
CA ASN A 253 12.38 21.37 -8.62
C ASN A 253 13.75 21.72 -8.04
N LYS A 254 14.50 20.70 -7.61
CA LYS A 254 15.88 20.83 -7.13
C LYS A 254 16.91 20.50 -8.17
N ASN A 255 16.48 19.90 -9.29
CA ASN A 255 17.31 19.60 -10.45
C ASN A 255 18.60 18.83 -10.12
N GLY A 256 18.49 17.55 -9.87
CA GLY A 256 19.64 16.64 -9.77
C GLY A 256 19.96 15.97 -11.10
N VAL A 257 19.87 14.66 -11.16
CA VAL A 257 19.75 13.92 -12.41
C VAL A 257 18.27 13.87 -12.81
N LEU A 258 17.98 13.97 -14.10
CA LEU A 258 16.61 14.16 -14.59
C LEU A 258 16.18 13.00 -15.49
N PHE A 259 14.91 12.60 -15.39
CA PHE A 259 14.29 11.58 -16.24
C PHE A 259 13.35 12.22 -17.25
N TYR A 260 13.73 12.15 -18.51
CA TYR A 260 12.89 12.54 -19.65
C TYR A 260 12.44 11.30 -20.42
N ASN A 261 11.27 11.38 -21.04
CA ASN A 261 10.83 10.37 -22.00
C ASN A 261 11.79 10.35 -23.20
N THR A 262 12.09 9.17 -23.69
CA THR A 262 12.89 9.00 -24.90
C THR A 262 11.97 8.85 -26.09
N GLU A 263 12.12 9.71 -27.08
CA GLU A 263 11.34 9.73 -28.31
C GLU A 263 12.15 9.15 -29.47
N ALA A 264 11.45 8.58 -30.43
CA ALA A 264 12.05 8.12 -31.69
C ALA A 264 12.43 9.32 -32.54
N ALA A 265 13.60 9.28 -33.18
CA ALA A 265 14.02 10.22 -34.18
C ALA A 265 14.41 9.47 -35.47
N CYS A 266 13.64 9.70 -36.54
CA CYS A 266 13.89 9.08 -37.83
C CYS A 266 15.24 9.52 -38.45
N GLY A 267 15.75 8.71 -39.36
CA GLY A 267 17.06 8.90 -39.97
C GLY A 267 17.75 7.55 -40.13
N ALA A 268 18.77 7.29 -39.32
CA ALA A 268 19.35 5.95 -39.21
C ALA A 268 18.41 4.97 -38.51
N LEU A 269 17.47 5.47 -37.70
CA LEU A 269 16.39 4.67 -37.15
C LEU A 269 15.35 4.39 -38.27
N PRO A 270 14.97 3.11 -38.52
CA PRO A 270 14.11 2.77 -39.65
C PRO A 270 12.67 3.20 -39.45
N CYS A 271 12.26 4.19 -40.25
CA CYS A 271 10.86 4.59 -40.36
C CYS A 271 10.28 4.01 -41.68
N PRO A 272 9.02 3.59 -41.71
CA PRO A 272 7.92 3.94 -40.77
C PRO A 272 7.73 2.97 -39.62
N ASN A 273 8.58 1.97 -39.39
CA ASN A 273 8.47 1.07 -38.22
C ASN A 273 8.57 1.84 -36.90
N TYR A 274 9.39 2.88 -36.86
CA TYR A 274 9.39 3.91 -35.84
C TYR A 274 8.75 5.17 -36.39
N VAL A 275 8.23 6.02 -35.51
CA VAL A 275 7.55 7.27 -35.87
C VAL A 275 8.21 8.41 -35.12
N ASP A 276 8.57 9.47 -35.84
CA ASP A 276 9.19 10.66 -35.25
C ASP A 276 8.36 11.20 -34.08
N GLY A 277 9.02 11.48 -32.94
CA GLY A 277 8.41 12.07 -31.76
C GLY A 277 7.54 11.10 -30.94
N TRP A 278 7.48 9.81 -31.29
CA TRP A 278 6.77 8.85 -30.44
C TRP A 278 7.66 8.33 -29.34
N GLU A 279 7.08 8.30 -28.12
CA GLU A 279 7.77 7.80 -26.94
C GLU A 279 8.07 6.30 -27.08
N ILE A 280 9.31 5.94 -26.82
CA ILE A 280 9.78 4.56 -26.87
C ILE A 280 9.32 3.81 -25.62
N THR A 281 8.56 2.76 -25.82
CA THR A 281 8.18 1.83 -24.76
C THR A 281 9.35 0.93 -24.34
N CYS A 282 9.19 0.18 -23.26
CA CYS A 282 10.16 -0.82 -22.84
C CYS A 282 9.51 -1.94 -22.01
N VAL A 283 10.19 -3.07 -21.93
CA VAL A 283 9.82 -4.18 -21.06
C VAL A 283 11.06 -4.78 -20.40
N VAL A 284 10.96 -5.15 -19.15
CA VAL A 284 11.98 -5.91 -18.41
C VAL A 284 11.50 -7.34 -18.24
N CYS A 285 12.34 -8.26 -18.65
CA CYS A 285 12.04 -9.70 -18.72
C CYS A 285 13.10 -10.49 -17.95
N SER A 286 12.70 -11.65 -17.44
CA SER A 286 13.59 -12.62 -16.78
C SER A 286 13.35 -14.05 -17.28
N LYS A 287 14.36 -14.93 -17.16
CA LYS A 287 14.27 -16.34 -17.53
C LYS A 287 15.18 -17.19 -16.67
#